data_272e612fa615e718a25017569fd87ec2
#
_entry.id   272e612fa615e718a25017569fd87ec2
#
_cell.length_a   1.000
_cell.length_b   1.000
_cell.length_c   1.000
_cell.angle_alpha   90.00
_cell.angle_beta   90.00
_cell.angle_gamma   90.00
#
_symmetry.space_group_name_H-M   'P 1'
#
loop_
_entity.id
_entity.type
_entity.pdbx_description
1 polymer ?
#
loop_
_entity_poly.entity_id
_entity_poly.type
_entity_poly.pdbx_seq_one_letter_code
_entity_poly.pdbx_strand_id
1 'polypeptide(L)'
;MVFNRVALSMVFLFCGLNLLAQKSNQEKIHAMKIGMITENLQLTSDQAEKFWPVYHAYEEERVTVIRQMRKLQRQISHGEIPQGEIVQAEERIMRLKEQESDIVKSYRPKFLRVINPDQYASLLKTERQFQDILMQRIKSRG
;
A
#
# COMPACT_ATOMS: atom_id res chain seq x y z
N MET A 1 36.74 -28.48 -7.74
CA MET A 1 36.60 -27.27 -6.90
C MET A 1 36.17 -26.01 -7.67
N VAL A 2 36.27 -25.95 -8.96
CA VAL A 2 35.93 -24.77 -9.80
C VAL A 2 34.41 -24.72 -10.09
N PHE A 3 33.74 -25.85 -10.20
CA PHE A 3 32.29 -25.96 -10.50
C PHE A 3 31.37 -25.36 -9.42
N ASN A 4 31.79 -25.40 -8.15
CA ASN A 4 30.98 -24.90 -7.04
C ASN A 4 31.01 -23.36 -6.89
N ARG A 5 32.04 -22.71 -7.42
CA ARG A 5 32.16 -21.23 -7.37
C ARG A 5 31.34 -20.54 -8.45
N VAL A 6 31.18 -21.17 -9.62
CA VAL A 6 30.38 -20.63 -10.73
C VAL A 6 28.88 -20.75 -10.43
N ALA A 7 28.46 -21.88 -9.82
CA ALA A 7 27.06 -22.07 -9.40
C ALA A 7 26.63 -21.07 -8.32
N LEU A 8 27.53 -20.76 -7.35
CA LEU A 8 27.24 -19.78 -6.30
C LEU A 8 27.14 -18.35 -6.85
N SER A 9 27.96 -18.00 -7.86
CA SER A 9 27.90 -16.70 -8.52
C SER A 9 26.62 -16.49 -9.35
N MET A 10 26.10 -17.55 -9.98
CA MET A 10 24.84 -17.47 -10.74
C MET A 10 23.62 -17.27 -9.84
N VAL A 11 23.60 -17.87 -8.65
CA VAL A 11 22.48 -17.70 -7.69
C VAL A 11 22.42 -16.25 -7.17
N PHE A 12 23.56 -15.61 -6.91
CA PHE A 12 23.60 -14.19 -6.50
C PHE A 12 23.15 -13.23 -7.60
N LEU A 13 23.46 -13.52 -8.87
CA LEU A 13 23.03 -12.68 -10.01
C LEU A 13 21.50 -12.75 -10.22
N PHE A 14 20.89 -13.92 -10.00
CA PHE A 14 19.45 -14.11 -10.16
C PHE A 14 18.63 -13.44 -9.05
N CYS A 15 19.12 -13.39 -7.81
CA CYS A 15 18.48 -12.66 -6.71
C CYS A 15 18.49 -11.14 -6.91
N GLY A 16 19.57 -10.57 -7.47
CA GLY A 16 19.68 -9.14 -7.71
C GLY A 16 18.68 -8.60 -8.75
N LEU A 17 18.41 -9.36 -9.80
CA LEU A 17 17.46 -8.98 -10.86
C LEU A 17 16.00 -8.93 -10.38
N ASN A 18 15.62 -9.80 -9.46
CA ASN A 18 14.27 -9.81 -8.89
C ASN A 18 14.00 -8.59 -8.00
N LEU A 19 15.00 -8.13 -7.23
CA LEU A 19 14.87 -6.95 -6.37
C LEU A 19 14.71 -5.66 -7.18
N LEU A 20 15.43 -5.52 -8.29
CA LEU A 20 15.31 -4.36 -9.19
C LEU A 20 13.96 -4.33 -9.92
N ALA A 21 13.47 -5.48 -10.38
CA ALA A 21 12.17 -5.59 -11.04
C ALA A 21 11.02 -5.30 -10.06
N GLN A 22 11.13 -5.71 -8.81
CA GLN A 22 10.12 -5.48 -7.78
C GLN A 22 10.04 -4.01 -7.37
N LYS A 23 11.18 -3.33 -7.24
CA LYS A 23 11.25 -1.88 -6.99
C LYS A 23 10.61 -1.08 -8.13
N SER A 24 10.96 -1.39 -9.38
CA SER A 24 10.38 -0.77 -10.58
C SER A 24 8.86 -0.92 -10.65
N ASN A 25 8.30 -2.07 -10.25
CA ASN A 25 6.86 -2.28 -10.25
C ASN A 25 6.13 -1.47 -9.16
N GLN A 26 6.73 -1.34 -7.97
CA GLN A 26 6.18 -0.50 -6.90
C GLN A 26 6.18 0.98 -7.29
N GLU A 27 7.26 1.47 -7.91
CA GLU A 27 7.35 2.83 -8.40
C GLU A 27 6.28 3.14 -9.46
N LYS A 28 6.03 2.21 -10.40
CA LYS A 28 4.97 2.34 -11.40
C LYS A 28 3.57 2.38 -10.77
N ILE A 29 3.32 1.55 -9.78
CA ILE A 29 2.05 1.53 -9.03
C ILE A 29 1.84 2.85 -8.29
N HIS A 30 2.88 3.36 -7.62
CA HIS A 30 2.83 4.64 -6.92
C HIS A 30 2.61 5.80 -7.90
N ALA A 31 3.35 5.87 -8.99
CA ALA A 31 3.18 6.89 -10.02
C ALA A 31 1.77 6.89 -10.63
N MET A 32 1.20 5.71 -10.88
CA MET A 32 -0.18 5.58 -11.34
C MET A 32 -1.18 6.17 -10.33
N LYS A 33 -1.01 5.90 -9.04
CA LYS A 33 -1.87 6.43 -7.98
C LYS A 33 -1.81 7.95 -7.91
N ILE A 34 -0.59 8.52 -7.94
CA ILE A 34 -0.36 9.97 -7.97
C ILE A 34 -1.03 10.60 -9.19
N GLY A 35 -0.85 9.99 -10.37
CA GLY A 35 -1.50 10.46 -11.60
C GLY A 35 -3.02 10.50 -11.51
N MET A 36 -3.64 9.43 -11.01
CA MET A 36 -5.10 9.37 -10.80
C MET A 36 -5.61 10.44 -9.82
N ILE A 37 -4.89 10.66 -8.73
CA ILE A 37 -5.25 11.69 -7.74
C ILE A 37 -5.13 13.08 -8.36
N THR A 38 -4.02 13.37 -9.05
CA THR A 38 -3.78 14.65 -9.71
C THR A 38 -4.88 14.98 -10.72
N GLU A 39 -5.26 14.01 -11.56
CA GLU A 39 -6.30 14.16 -12.58
C GLU A 39 -7.68 14.37 -11.96
N ASN A 40 -8.05 13.56 -10.98
CA ASN A 40 -9.40 13.55 -10.43
C ASN A 40 -9.71 14.69 -9.46
N LEU A 41 -8.70 15.21 -8.74
CA LEU A 41 -8.88 16.28 -7.78
C LEU A 41 -8.76 17.66 -8.39
N GLN A 42 -8.12 17.81 -9.55
CA GLN A 42 -7.90 19.09 -10.22
C GLN A 42 -7.40 20.19 -9.26
N LEU A 43 -6.37 19.84 -8.47
CA LEU A 43 -5.80 20.75 -7.47
C LEU A 43 -5.20 21.97 -8.15
N THR A 44 -5.44 23.18 -7.56
CA THR A 44 -4.64 24.35 -7.91
C THR A 44 -3.20 24.16 -7.44
N SER A 45 -2.25 24.94 -7.97
CA SER A 45 -0.84 24.87 -7.54
C SER A 45 -0.68 25.04 -6.04
N ASP A 46 -1.38 26.03 -5.45
CA ASP A 46 -1.35 26.30 -4.01
C ASP A 46 -1.95 25.16 -3.18
N GLN A 47 -3.01 24.51 -3.70
CA GLN A 47 -3.58 23.32 -3.07
C GLN A 47 -2.61 22.15 -3.16
N ALA A 48 -2.01 21.92 -4.31
CA ALA A 48 -1.08 20.80 -4.52
C ALA A 48 0.13 20.88 -3.59
N GLU A 49 0.73 22.07 -3.43
CA GLU A 49 1.86 22.29 -2.54
C GLU A 49 1.56 21.87 -1.09
N LYS A 50 0.34 22.15 -0.60
CA LYS A 50 -0.10 21.83 0.77
C LYS A 50 -0.68 20.42 0.89
N PHE A 51 -1.28 19.89 -0.18
CA PHE A 51 -1.95 18.61 -0.20
C PHE A 51 -0.96 17.45 -0.14
N TRP A 52 0.07 17.44 -0.99
CA TRP A 52 0.98 16.30 -1.12
C TRP A 52 1.71 15.94 0.18
N PRO A 53 2.23 16.88 0.98
CA PRO A 53 2.83 16.54 2.27
C PRO A 53 1.84 15.85 3.22
N VAL A 54 0.59 16.31 3.27
CA VAL A 54 -0.47 15.71 4.09
C VAL A 54 -0.82 14.31 3.57
N TYR A 55 -0.93 14.16 2.25
CA TYR A 55 -1.27 12.89 1.61
C TYR A 55 -0.17 11.84 1.81
N HIS A 56 1.09 12.20 1.65
CA HIS A 56 2.21 11.28 1.85
C HIS A 56 2.30 10.79 3.30
N ALA A 57 2.12 11.68 4.27
CA ALA A 57 2.10 11.28 5.69
C ALA A 57 0.92 10.34 6.00
N TYR A 58 -0.26 10.65 5.48
CA TYR A 58 -1.45 9.78 5.57
C TYR A 58 -1.21 8.40 4.98
N GLU A 59 -0.66 8.36 3.76
CA GLU A 59 -0.40 7.11 3.04
C GLU A 59 0.64 6.26 3.76
N GLU A 60 1.72 6.84 4.27
CA GLU A 60 2.77 6.13 5.00
C GLU A 60 2.24 5.43 6.25
N GLU A 61 1.49 6.16 7.09
CA GLU A 61 0.87 5.60 8.29
C GLU A 61 -0.10 4.47 7.93
N ARG A 62 -0.98 4.70 6.97
CA ARG A 62 -2.01 3.74 6.55
C ARG A 62 -1.41 2.48 5.92
N VAL A 63 -0.45 2.64 5.01
CA VAL A 63 0.22 1.50 4.35
C VAL A 63 0.95 0.62 5.35
N THR A 64 1.54 1.20 6.40
CA THR A 64 2.21 0.44 7.46
C THR A 64 1.23 -0.48 8.18
N VAL A 65 0.06 0.03 8.57
CA VAL A 65 -0.99 -0.77 9.22
C VAL A 65 -1.54 -1.85 8.28
N ILE A 66 -1.83 -1.51 7.04
CA ILE A 66 -2.33 -2.46 6.03
C ILE A 66 -1.32 -3.58 5.77
N ARG A 67 -0.03 -3.30 5.73
CA ARG A 67 1.02 -4.33 5.56
C ARG A 67 1.03 -5.32 6.72
N GLN A 68 0.92 -4.84 7.96
CA GLN A 68 0.85 -5.69 9.14
C GLN A 68 -0.39 -6.60 9.09
N MET A 69 -1.54 -6.05 8.77
CA MET A 69 -2.79 -6.80 8.63
C MET A 69 -2.69 -7.89 7.55
N ARG A 70 -2.20 -7.54 6.36
CA ARG A 70 -2.01 -8.50 5.26
C ARG A 70 -1.00 -9.59 5.59
N LYS A 71 0.05 -9.28 6.35
CA LYS A 71 1.02 -10.28 6.82
C LYS A 71 0.33 -11.31 7.69
N LEU A 72 -0.42 -10.89 8.71
CA LEU A 72 -1.17 -11.79 9.60
C LEU A 72 -2.20 -12.63 8.83
N GLN A 73 -2.95 -12.03 7.91
CA GLN A 73 -3.92 -12.75 7.07
C GLN A 73 -3.26 -13.86 6.24
N ARG A 74 -2.10 -13.58 5.64
CA ARG A 74 -1.33 -14.60 4.91
C ARG A 74 -0.84 -15.71 5.83
N GLN A 75 -0.30 -15.37 6.99
CA GLN A 75 0.18 -16.36 7.96
C GLN A 75 -0.94 -17.30 8.41
N ILE A 76 -2.16 -16.77 8.64
CA ILE A 76 -3.33 -17.60 8.93
C ILE A 76 -3.67 -18.50 7.75
N SER A 77 -3.76 -17.95 6.53
CA SER A 77 -4.17 -18.70 5.33
C SER A 77 -3.18 -19.78 4.91
N HIS A 78 -1.90 -19.63 5.25
CA HIS A 78 -0.85 -20.61 4.97
C HIS A 78 -0.62 -21.59 6.13
N GLY A 79 -1.40 -21.51 7.21
CA GLY A 79 -1.22 -22.38 8.38
C GLY A 79 0.08 -22.15 9.15
N GLU A 80 0.67 -20.94 9.01
CA GLU A 80 1.91 -20.57 9.70
C GLU A 80 1.66 -20.19 11.18
N ILE A 81 0.39 -19.99 11.57
CA ILE A 81 -0.02 -19.67 12.93
C ILE A 81 -0.59 -20.95 13.57
N PRO A 82 -0.10 -21.36 14.77
CA PRO A 82 -0.65 -22.47 15.51
C PRO A 82 -2.15 -22.31 15.77
N GLN A 83 -2.92 -23.41 15.73
CA GLN A 83 -4.37 -23.38 15.90
C GLN A 83 -4.82 -22.67 17.19
N GLY A 84 -4.10 -22.83 18.27
CA GLY A 84 -4.38 -22.16 19.55
C GLY A 84 -4.17 -20.63 19.54
N GLU A 85 -3.49 -20.09 18.53
CA GLU A 85 -3.17 -18.66 18.42
C GLU A 85 -4.00 -17.94 17.34
N ILE A 86 -4.82 -18.66 16.57
CA ILE A 86 -5.62 -18.09 15.46
C ILE A 86 -6.54 -16.99 15.98
N VAL A 87 -7.24 -17.20 17.10
CA VAL A 87 -8.16 -16.20 17.68
C VAL A 87 -7.42 -14.91 18.05
N GLN A 88 -6.22 -15.03 18.65
CA GLN A 88 -5.40 -13.87 18.99
C GLN A 88 -4.92 -13.12 17.74
N ALA A 89 -4.59 -13.84 16.67
CA ALA A 89 -4.20 -13.25 15.39
C ALA A 89 -5.39 -12.51 14.74
N GLU A 90 -6.59 -13.06 14.79
CA GLU A 90 -7.82 -12.40 14.31
C GLU A 90 -8.15 -11.14 15.11
N GLU A 91 -8.05 -11.19 16.45
CA GLU A 91 -8.22 -10.01 17.30
C GLU A 91 -7.20 -8.92 16.95
N ARG A 92 -5.95 -9.30 16.65
CA ARG A 92 -4.93 -8.35 16.21
C ARG A 92 -5.28 -7.72 14.86
N ILE A 93 -5.85 -8.49 13.92
CA ILE A 93 -6.35 -7.96 12.65
C ILE A 93 -7.48 -6.95 12.90
N MET A 94 -8.40 -7.23 13.82
CA MET A 94 -9.49 -6.29 14.17
C MET A 94 -8.94 -4.99 14.75
N ARG A 95 -7.97 -5.04 15.67
CA ARG A 95 -7.30 -3.84 16.18
C ARG A 95 -6.59 -3.02 15.09
N LEU A 96 -5.95 -3.70 14.12
CA LEU A 96 -5.31 -3.02 12.99
C LEU A 96 -6.33 -2.34 12.07
N LYS A 97 -7.52 -2.92 11.86
CA LYS A 97 -8.62 -2.28 11.12
C LYS A 97 -9.14 -1.03 11.83
N GLU A 98 -9.26 -1.09 13.15
CA GLU A 98 -9.64 0.06 13.97
C GLU A 98 -8.59 1.17 13.86
N GLN A 99 -7.32 0.84 14.00
CA GLN A 99 -6.22 1.79 13.82
C GLN A 99 -6.22 2.42 12.42
N GLU A 100 -6.46 1.66 11.34
CA GLU A 100 -6.61 2.21 9.99
C GLU A 100 -7.78 3.21 9.92
N SER A 101 -8.92 2.86 10.53
CA SER A 101 -10.08 3.77 10.62
C SER A 101 -9.76 5.07 11.34
N ASP A 102 -8.99 4.99 12.42
CA ASP A 102 -8.60 6.17 13.21
C ASP A 102 -7.61 7.07 12.46
N ILE A 103 -6.68 6.48 11.68
CA ILE A 103 -5.83 7.26 10.77
C ILE A 103 -6.72 8.05 9.78
N VAL A 104 -7.68 7.40 9.11
CA VAL A 104 -8.61 8.07 8.18
C VAL A 104 -9.35 9.22 8.86
N LYS A 105 -9.88 8.99 10.08
CA LYS A 105 -10.60 10.02 10.85
C LYS A 105 -9.68 11.20 11.22
N SER A 106 -8.45 10.93 11.63
CA SER A 106 -7.49 11.96 12.07
C SER A 106 -7.00 12.85 10.92
N TYR A 107 -6.89 12.28 9.71
CA TYR A 107 -6.44 13.01 8.52
C TYR A 107 -7.56 13.76 7.78
N ARG A 108 -8.83 13.38 7.95
CA ARG A 108 -9.96 14.09 7.35
C ARG A 108 -9.93 15.61 7.58
N PRO A 109 -9.80 16.13 8.82
CA PRO A 109 -9.74 17.57 9.03
C PRO A 109 -8.47 18.21 8.44
N LYS A 110 -7.37 17.47 8.33
CA LYS A 110 -6.14 17.98 7.70
C LYS A 110 -6.35 18.18 6.19
N PHE A 111 -6.99 17.24 5.52
CA PHE A 111 -7.37 17.36 4.11
C PHE A 111 -8.34 18.52 3.89
N LEU A 112 -9.41 18.62 4.68
CA LEU A 112 -10.44 19.64 4.52
C LEU A 112 -9.97 21.08 4.83
N ARG A 113 -8.77 21.25 5.37
CA ARG A 113 -8.11 22.59 5.45
C ARG A 113 -7.44 22.99 4.14
N VAL A 114 -7.17 22.04 3.25
CA VAL A 114 -6.42 22.25 2.01
C VAL A 114 -7.31 22.13 0.78
N ILE A 115 -8.20 21.15 0.77
CA ILE A 115 -9.12 20.84 -0.32
C ILE A 115 -10.57 20.99 0.14
N ASN A 116 -11.45 21.28 -0.81
CA ASN A 116 -12.89 21.40 -0.52
C ASN A 116 -13.56 20.02 -0.36
N PRO A 117 -14.81 19.96 0.15
CA PRO A 117 -15.53 18.70 0.36
C PRO A 117 -15.72 17.86 -0.92
N ASP A 118 -15.90 18.47 -2.09
CA ASP A 118 -16.07 17.75 -3.36
C ASP A 118 -14.75 17.11 -3.81
N GLN A 119 -13.64 17.83 -3.65
CA GLN A 119 -12.29 17.29 -3.88
C GLN A 119 -11.98 16.16 -2.90
N TYR A 120 -12.42 16.27 -1.64
CA TYR A 120 -12.25 15.21 -0.66
C TYR A 120 -13.08 13.96 -1.02
N ALA A 121 -14.32 14.14 -1.47
CA ALA A 121 -15.13 13.03 -1.99
C ALA A 121 -14.49 12.37 -3.23
N SER A 122 -13.91 13.18 -4.12
CA SER A 122 -13.14 12.69 -5.28
C SER A 122 -11.89 11.91 -4.86
N LEU A 123 -11.18 12.34 -3.80
CA LEU A 123 -10.06 11.59 -3.23
C LEU A 123 -10.47 10.20 -2.77
N LEU A 124 -11.55 10.10 -1.98
CA LEU A 124 -12.07 8.82 -1.49
C LEU A 124 -12.48 7.89 -2.63
N LYS A 125 -13.14 8.44 -3.66
CA LYS A 125 -13.52 7.69 -4.87
C LYS A 125 -12.30 7.19 -5.62
N THR A 126 -11.30 8.04 -5.82
CA THR A 126 -10.04 7.70 -6.53
C THR A 126 -9.27 6.61 -5.80
N GLU A 127 -9.16 6.68 -4.47
CA GLU A 127 -8.52 5.63 -3.69
C GLU A 127 -9.22 4.27 -3.83
N ARG A 128 -10.56 4.26 -3.84
CA ARG A 128 -11.33 3.03 -4.07
C ARG A 128 -11.09 2.48 -5.48
N GLN A 129 -11.19 3.32 -6.50
CA GLN A 129 -10.91 2.93 -7.90
C GLN A 129 -9.50 2.35 -8.06
N PHE A 130 -8.51 2.97 -7.42
CA PHE A 130 -7.14 2.46 -7.43
C PHE A 130 -7.02 1.06 -6.80
N GLN A 131 -7.70 0.83 -5.66
CA GLN A 131 -7.74 -0.50 -5.03
C GLN A 131 -8.38 -1.54 -5.94
N ASP A 132 -9.48 -1.21 -6.62
CA ASP A 132 -10.16 -2.10 -7.56
C ASP A 132 -9.25 -2.47 -8.75
N ILE A 133 -8.52 -1.51 -9.31
CA ILE A 133 -7.53 -1.75 -10.37
C ILE A 133 -6.43 -2.70 -9.89
N LEU A 134 -5.91 -2.52 -8.67
CA LEU A 134 -4.90 -3.42 -8.12
C LEU A 134 -5.42 -4.83 -7.94
N MET A 135 -6.64 -4.99 -7.43
CA MET A 135 -7.27 -6.30 -7.24
C MET A 135 -7.50 -7.03 -8.57
N GLN A 136 -7.94 -6.32 -9.60
CA GLN A 136 -8.10 -6.88 -10.95
C GLN A 136 -6.75 -7.34 -11.54
N ARG A 137 -5.68 -6.55 -11.39
CA ARG A 137 -4.34 -6.94 -11.85
C ARG A 137 -3.79 -8.18 -11.13
N ILE A 138 -4.09 -8.35 -9.86
CA ILE A 138 -3.69 -9.56 -9.11
C ILE A 138 -4.43 -10.77 -9.66
N LYS A 139 -5.76 -10.66 -9.86
CA LYS A 139 -6.59 -11.76 -10.40
C LYS A 139 -6.22 -12.16 -11.82
N SER A 140 -5.75 -11.23 -12.65
CA SER A 140 -5.36 -11.52 -14.04
C SER A 140 -3.98 -12.17 -14.19
N ARG A 141 -3.21 -12.25 -13.10
CA ARG A 141 -1.86 -12.85 -13.07
C ARG A 141 -1.79 -14.24 -12.41
N GLY A 142 -2.86 -14.66 -11.78
CA GLY A 142 -3.01 -15.99 -11.16
C GLY A 142 -3.88 -16.89 -11.98
#